data_822655755f7f2324018dbe9a3cf96eb8
#
_entry.id   822655755f7f2324018dbe9a3cf96eb8
#
_cell.length_a   1.000
_cell.length_b   1.000
_cell.length_c   1.000
_cell.angle_alpha   90.00
_cell.angle_beta   90.00
_cell.angle_gamma   90.00
#
_symmetry.space_group_name_H-M   'P 1'
#
loop_
_entity.id
_entity.type
_entity.pdbx_description
1 polymer ?
#
loop_
_entity_poly.entity_id
_entity_poly.type
_entity_poly.pdbx_seq_one_letter_code
_entity_poly.pdbx_strand_id
1 'polypeptide(L)'
;MTPLKRFINLLKLDKKDIIQIFFYAIFAGIVSLSLPLGIQAIINFIQAGRISVSWMVLVFLVVLGVAFVGALSLMQLRITENLQQKIFVRSSFEFAYRIPKFKFKEIYGKYTPELANRFFDTLTIQKGTSKLLIDFSAALLQITFGLILLSLYHPFFIIFGILLMFLLYFIFKFSYTPGLESSLKESKFKYKVASWLQELARNSNSFKRENYHEFALIKNDKLVQDYLNYREKHFNIIRKQFIQLISFKVIITASLLLIGGFLVLNEQMNIGQFVAAEIIILLVINSVEKIILGLETFYDVLTSIEKIGQITDMEIEQETYVNQTECYNSISLEADNICFHFPDSNENVLENINLTIEQGEKICIDGDNGSGKTTLIRLLAGIIQPTYGALYINDDTFRKINLAQYRAHIACLTQGETLFEGTIAQNLMFGYSVNNDEIKSALDAVQLTSFIKTLPEGLDTKIHPEGKQLSSSNAQKILLARCIISKPRILFLENPTDKMDEETSTKIIDYLTDSKRHWTLVVASKNPKWRKQGSRIILIENGKISSDSKI
;
A
#
# COMPACT_ATOMS: atom_id res chain seq x y z
N MET A 1 -5.25 -13.16 -7.60
CA MET A 1 -6.11 -13.78 -6.53
C MET A 1 -7.43 -13.03 -6.45
N THR A 2 -8.56 -13.68 -6.05
CA THR A 2 -9.83 -12.95 -5.81
C THR A 2 -9.75 -12.13 -4.51
N PRO A 3 -10.45 -10.97 -4.41
CA PRO A 3 -10.44 -10.13 -3.19
C PRO A 3 -10.85 -10.91 -1.93
N LEU A 4 -11.85 -11.77 -2.04
CA LEU A 4 -12.29 -12.62 -0.93
C LEU A 4 -11.20 -13.60 -0.46
N LYS A 5 -10.45 -14.21 -1.39
CA LYS A 5 -9.35 -15.12 -1.05
C LYS A 5 -8.21 -14.38 -0.35
N ARG A 6 -7.92 -13.14 -0.77
CA ARG A 6 -6.94 -12.26 -0.10
C ARG A 6 -7.40 -11.94 1.32
N PHE A 7 -8.69 -11.59 1.51
CA PHE A 7 -9.26 -11.32 2.82
C PHE A 7 -9.13 -12.52 3.76
N ILE A 8 -9.51 -13.72 3.30
CA ILE A 8 -9.38 -14.95 4.09
C ILE A 8 -7.91 -15.22 4.45
N ASN A 9 -6.98 -14.99 3.52
CA ASN A 9 -5.56 -15.16 3.81
C ASN A 9 -5.05 -14.14 4.84
N LEU A 10 -5.51 -12.89 4.78
CA LEU A 10 -5.21 -11.88 5.80
C LEU A 10 -5.69 -12.34 7.19
N LEU A 11 -6.93 -12.84 7.28
CA LEU A 11 -7.48 -13.34 8.54
C LEU A 11 -6.70 -14.55 9.09
N LYS A 12 -6.19 -15.43 8.22
CA LYS A 12 -5.40 -16.59 8.65
C LYS A 12 -4.11 -16.20 9.37
N LEU A 13 -3.51 -15.04 9.04
CA LEU A 13 -2.29 -14.56 9.69
C LEU A 13 -2.52 -14.26 11.18
N ASP A 14 -3.71 -13.81 11.54
CA ASP A 14 -4.08 -13.39 12.89
C ASP A 14 -5.12 -14.35 13.53
N LYS A 15 -5.06 -15.64 13.16
CA LYS A 15 -6.02 -16.67 13.58
C LYS A 15 -6.23 -16.73 15.10
N LYS A 16 -5.17 -16.52 15.90
CA LYS A 16 -5.27 -16.55 17.37
C LYS A 16 -6.18 -15.43 17.89
N ASP A 17 -5.98 -14.21 17.42
CA ASP A 17 -6.77 -13.06 17.85
C ASP A 17 -8.23 -13.22 17.41
N ILE A 18 -8.46 -13.73 16.20
CA ILE A 18 -9.82 -13.98 15.67
C ILE A 18 -10.55 -15.04 16.51
N ILE A 19 -9.90 -16.15 16.84
CA ILE A 19 -10.49 -17.18 17.70
C ILE A 19 -10.86 -16.60 19.07
N GLN A 20 -10.04 -15.73 19.66
CA GLN A 20 -10.35 -15.07 20.92
C GLN A 20 -11.57 -14.14 20.80
N ILE A 21 -11.68 -13.38 19.72
CA ILE A 21 -12.86 -12.53 19.46
C ILE A 21 -14.13 -13.38 19.42
N PHE A 22 -14.11 -14.49 18.67
CA PHE A 22 -15.25 -15.42 18.60
C PHE A 22 -15.55 -16.08 19.95
N PHE A 23 -14.54 -16.45 20.71
CA PHE A 23 -14.70 -17.01 22.04
C PHE A 23 -15.47 -16.03 22.96
N TYR A 24 -15.01 -14.77 23.06
CA TYR A 24 -15.71 -13.76 23.84
C TYR A 24 -17.11 -13.46 23.30
N ALA A 25 -17.29 -13.48 21.97
CA ALA A 25 -18.60 -13.29 21.36
C ALA A 25 -19.59 -14.39 21.74
N ILE A 26 -19.16 -15.66 21.79
CA ILE A 26 -19.99 -16.79 22.19
C ILE A 26 -20.49 -16.60 23.64
N PHE A 27 -19.57 -16.31 24.58
CA PHE A 27 -19.95 -16.08 25.97
C PHE A 27 -20.85 -14.83 26.11
N ALA A 28 -20.54 -13.74 25.44
CA ALA A 28 -21.37 -12.55 25.43
C ALA A 28 -22.77 -12.85 24.85
N GLY A 29 -22.86 -13.63 23.78
CA GLY A 29 -24.12 -14.04 23.16
C GLY A 29 -25.00 -14.88 24.08
N ILE A 30 -24.41 -15.87 24.76
CA ILE A 30 -25.13 -16.73 25.74
C ILE A 30 -25.62 -15.86 26.91
N VAL A 31 -24.74 -15.07 27.51
CA VAL A 31 -25.10 -14.26 28.69
C VAL A 31 -26.11 -13.16 28.31
N SER A 32 -26.10 -12.65 27.10
CA SER A 32 -27.08 -11.64 26.64
C SER A 32 -28.52 -12.15 26.68
N LEU A 33 -28.76 -13.48 26.60
CA LEU A 33 -30.06 -14.07 26.74
C LEU A 33 -30.60 -14.00 28.18
N SER A 34 -29.74 -13.73 29.16
CA SER A 34 -30.18 -13.53 30.55
C SER A 34 -31.18 -12.38 30.71
N LEU A 35 -31.07 -11.36 29.84
CA LEU A 35 -31.97 -10.20 29.86
C LEU A 35 -33.41 -10.57 29.49
N PRO A 36 -33.74 -11.15 28.31
CA PRO A 36 -35.11 -11.52 27.97
C PRO A 36 -35.67 -12.60 28.91
N LEU A 37 -34.87 -13.62 29.30
CA LEU A 37 -35.30 -14.64 30.23
C LEU A 37 -35.55 -14.07 31.63
N GLY A 38 -34.69 -13.17 32.09
CA GLY A 38 -34.85 -12.48 33.37
C GLY A 38 -36.11 -11.59 33.40
N ILE A 39 -36.36 -10.83 32.32
CA ILE A 39 -37.56 -10.02 32.22
C ILE A 39 -38.81 -10.89 32.22
N GLN A 40 -38.82 -12.00 31.49
CA GLN A 40 -39.91 -12.98 31.54
C GLN A 40 -40.23 -13.43 32.99
N ALA A 41 -39.18 -13.87 33.70
CA ALA A 41 -39.32 -14.33 35.07
C ALA A 41 -39.81 -13.19 36.02
N ILE A 42 -39.29 -11.99 35.87
CA ILE A 42 -39.71 -10.80 36.64
C ILE A 42 -41.20 -10.50 36.39
N ILE A 43 -41.68 -10.54 35.15
CA ILE A 43 -43.09 -10.31 34.82
C ILE A 43 -43.95 -11.38 35.46
N ASN A 44 -43.54 -12.65 35.40
CA ASN A 44 -44.31 -13.74 36.05
C ASN A 44 -44.39 -13.58 37.58
N PHE A 45 -43.31 -13.08 38.23
CA PHE A 45 -43.35 -12.75 39.67
C PHE A 45 -44.27 -11.60 39.99
N ILE A 46 -44.27 -10.55 39.15
CA ILE A 46 -45.17 -9.39 39.35
C ILE A 46 -46.62 -9.81 39.20
N GLN A 47 -46.97 -10.64 38.21
CA GLN A 47 -48.34 -11.16 38.00
C GLN A 47 -48.79 -12.02 39.16
N ALA A 48 -47.87 -12.75 39.81
CA ALA A 48 -48.19 -13.53 40.99
C ALA A 48 -48.45 -12.66 42.27
N GLY A 49 -48.26 -11.37 42.21
CA GLY A 49 -48.57 -10.41 43.29
C GLY A 49 -47.68 -10.50 44.52
N ARG A 50 -46.53 -11.15 44.45
CA ARG A 50 -45.65 -11.36 45.60
C ARG A 50 -44.28 -10.71 45.41
N ILE A 51 -43.99 -9.71 46.23
CA ILE A 51 -42.61 -9.17 46.36
C ILE A 51 -41.86 -10.17 47.23
N SER A 52 -40.95 -10.96 46.64
CA SER A 52 -40.16 -11.96 47.33
C SER A 52 -38.65 -11.65 47.23
N VAL A 53 -37.85 -12.19 48.14
CA VAL A 53 -36.39 -12.12 48.06
C VAL A 53 -35.88 -12.69 46.71
N SER A 54 -36.58 -13.70 46.18
CA SER A 54 -36.26 -14.29 44.86
C SER A 54 -36.33 -13.27 43.70
N TRP A 55 -37.28 -12.33 43.76
CA TRP A 55 -37.37 -11.26 42.78
C TRP A 55 -36.14 -10.31 42.79
N MET A 56 -35.65 -9.92 44.01
CA MET A 56 -34.47 -9.09 44.17
C MET A 56 -33.21 -9.80 43.68
N VAL A 57 -33.06 -11.08 44.01
CA VAL A 57 -31.93 -11.90 43.52
C VAL A 57 -31.93 -12.01 42.00
N LEU A 58 -33.10 -12.19 41.39
CA LEU A 58 -33.23 -12.27 39.93
C LEU A 58 -32.85 -10.96 39.25
N VAL A 59 -33.32 -9.82 39.77
CA VAL A 59 -32.90 -8.50 39.26
C VAL A 59 -31.38 -8.31 39.35
N PHE A 60 -30.78 -8.67 40.48
CA PHE A 60 -29.33 -8.61 40.66
C PHE A 60 -28.59 -9.48 39.65
N LEU A 61 -29.03 -10.72 39.40
CA LEU A 61 -28.41 -11.62 38.40
C LEU A 61 -28.51 -11.07 36.96
N VAL A 62 -29.65 -10.48 36.59
CA VAL A 62 -29.82 -9.87 35.28
C VAL A 62 -28.87 -8.67 35.11
N VAL A 63 -28.76 -7.80 36.10
CA VAL A 63 -27.85 -6.66 36.09
C VAL A 63 -26.38 -7.12 36.00
N LEU A 64 -26.01 -8.15 36.77
CA LEU A 64 -24.70 -8.76 36.71
C LEU A 64 -24.40 -9.34 35.33
N GLY A 65 -25.40 -9.99 34.70
CA GLY A 65 -25.28 -10.48 33.32
C GLY A 65 -24.99 -9.38 32.32
N VAL A 66 -25.70 -8.24 32.39
CA VAL A 66 -25.47 -7.07 31.53
C VAL A 66 -24.06 -6.51 31.75
N ALA A 67 -23.62 -6.38 33.02
CA ALA A 67 -22.27 -5.91 33.34
C ALA A 67 -21.18 -6.83 32.77
N PHE A 68 -21.40 -8.16 32.87
CA PHE A 68 -20.49 -9.16 32.35
C PHE A 68 -20.38 -9.13 30.82
N VAL A 69 -21.50 -8.97 30.10
CA VAL A 69 -21.50 -8.74 28.63
C VAL A 69 -20.69 -7.49 28.29
N GLY A 70 -20.85 -6.39 29.04
CA GLY A 70 -20.05 -5.18 28.87
C GLY A 70 -18.54 -5.43 29.02
N ALA A 71 -18.13 -6.20 30.04
CA ALA A 71 -16.75 -6.57 30.25
C ALA A 71 -16.16 -7.42 29.10
N LEU A 72 -16.93 -8.40 28.61
CA LEU A 72 -16.52 -9.20 27.44
C LEU A 72 -16.38 -8.36 26.18
N SER A 73 -17.28 -7.41 25.95
CA SER A 73 -17.22 -6.47 24.83
C SER A 73 -15.98 -5.57 24.91
N LEU A 74 -15.60 -5.12 26.10
CA LEU A 74 -14.36 -4.35 26.32
C LEU A 74 -13.11 -5.17 25.98
N MET A 75 -13.09 -6.47 26.33
CA MET A 75 -12.00 -7.37 25.95
C MET A 75 -11.90 -7.57 24.43
N GLN A 76 -13.05 -7.73 23.76
CA GLN A 76 -13.09 -7.80 22.29
C GLN A 76 -12.54 -6.52 21.65
N LEU A 77 -12.92 -5.36 22.18
CA LEU A 77 -12.43 -4.06 21.70
C LEU A 77 -10.90 -3.98 21.80
N ARG A 78 -10.30 -4.45 22.90
CA ARG A 78 -8.84 -4.45 23.06
C ARG A 78 -8.13 -5.36 22.05
N ILE A 79 -8.67 -6.54 21.79
CA ILE A 79 -8.08 -7.47 20.82
C ILE A 79 -8.17 -6.90 19.41
N THR A 80 -9.31 -6.31 19.05
CA THR A 80 -9.48 -5.70 17.73
C THR A 80 -8.57 -4.48 17.53
N GLU A 81 -8.30 -3.70 18.56
CA GLU A 81 -7.32 -2.61 18.50
C GLU A 81 -5.91 -3.15 18.23
N ASN A 82 -5.50 -4.20 18.95
CA ASN A 82 -4.21 -4.86 18.68
C ASN A 82 -4.13 -5.39 17.23
N LEU A 83 -5.22 -5.95 16.71
CA LEU A 83 -5.30 -6.43 15.32
C LEU A 83 -5.13 -5.28 14.33
N GLN A 84 -5.78 -4.13 14.58
CA GLN A 84 -5.64 -2.93 13.74
C GLN A 84 -4.18 -2.48 13.68
N GLN A 85 -3.50 -2.40 14.83
CA GLN A 85 -2.09 -2.03 14.89
C GLN A 85 -1.20 -3.01 14.12
N LYS A 86 -1.43 -4.32 14.26
CA LYS A 86 -0.71 -5.36 13.50
C LYS A 86 -0.87 -5.20 11.99
N ILE A 87 -2.11 -4.95 11.51
CA ILE A 87 -2.39 -4.74 10.09
C ILE A 87 -1.63 -3.51 9.57
N PHE A 88 -1.66 -2.39 10.32
CA PHE A 88 -0.97 -1.16 9.93
C PHE A 88 0.55 -1.36 9.83
N VAL A 89 1.17 -1.90 10.88
CA VAL A 89 2.61 -2.14 10.93
C VAL A 89 3.04 -3.07 9.79
N ARG A 90 2.35 -4.20 9.61
CA ARG A 90 2.64 -5.16 8.53
C ARG A 90 2.57 -4.51 7.15
N SER A 91 1.50 -3.76 6.87
CA SER A 91 1.34 -3.07 5.59
C SER A 91 2.42 -2.02 5.38
N SER A 92 2.78 -1.24 6.41
CA SER A 92 3.84 -0.23 6.32
C SER A 92 5.19 -0.85 5.94
N PHE A 93 5.60 -1.91 6.64
CA PHE A 93 6.85 -2.59 6.33
C PHE A 93 6.83 -3.30 4.98
N GLU A 94 5.69 -3.88 4.57
CA GLU A 94 5.53 -4.51 3.26
C GLU A 94 5.73 -3.49 2.13
N PHE A 95 5.13 -2.29 2.24
CA PHE A 95 5.32 -1.22 1.25
C PHE A 95 6.76 -0.70 1.24
N ALA A 96 7.34 -0.43 2.41
CA ALA A 96 8.72 0.04 2.53
C ALA A 96 9.73 -0.95 1.95
N TYR A 97 9.48 -2.26 2.12
CA TYR A 97 10.32 -3.32 1.58
C TYR A 97 10.18 -3.49 0.06
N ARG A 98 8.93 -3.41 -0.48
CA ARG A 98 8.66 -3.73 -1.89
C ARG A 98 8.93 -2.57 -2.84
N ILE A 99 8.59 -1.34 -2.47
CA ILE A 99 8.69 -0.19 -3.38
C ILE A 99 10.08 -0.05 -3.99
N PRO A 100 11.18 -0.11 -3.23
CA PRO A 100 12.52 -0.02 -3.80
C PRO A 100 12.95 -1.22 -4.65
N LYS A 101 12.24 -2.35 -4.54
CA LYS A 101 12.57 -3.63 -5.20
C LYS A 101 11.69 -3.96 -6.40
N PHE A 102 10.77 -3.09 -6.79
CA PHE A 102 9.94 -3.36 -7.98
C PHE A 102 10.80 -3.48 -9.22
N LYS A 103 10.53 -4.51 -10.03
CA LYS A 103 11.15 -4.63 -11.34
C LYS A 103 10.77 -3.43 -12.21
N PHE A 104 11.70 -2.96 -13.01
CA PHE A 104 11.49 -1.81 -13.89
C PHE A 104 10.22 -1.91 -14.74
N LYS A 105 9.91 -3.08 -15.31
CA LYS A 105 8.71 -3.31 -16.11
C LYS A 105 7.40 -3.05 -15.36
N GLU A 106 7.38 -3.22 -14.04
CA GLU A 106 6.19 -3.02 -13.21
C GLU A 106 5.91 -1.54 -12.91
N ILE A 107 6.95 -0.72 -12.87
CA ILE A 107 6.87 0.72 -12.57
C ILE A 107 6.95 1.60 -13.81
N TYR A 108 7.35 1.04 -14.95
CA TYR A 108 7.44 1.77 -16.21
C TYR A 108 6.09 2.38 -16.60
N GLY A 109 6.09 3.66 -16.97
CA GLY A 109 4.86 4.41 -17.30
C GLY A 109 3.95 4.72 -16.12
N LYS A 110 4.30 4.34 -14.88
CA LYS A 110 3.53 4.66 -13.68
C LYS A 110 4.22 5.75 -12.86
N TYR A 111 3.42 6.63 -12.28
CA TYR A 111 3.95 7.58 -11.30
C TYR A 111 4.10 6.88 -9.94
N THR A 112 5.32 6.49 -9.61
CA THR A 112 5.62 5.68 -8.42
C THR A 112 5.09 6.27 -7.10
N PRO A 113 5.14 7.61 -6.84
CA PRO A 113 4.55 8.18 -5.64
C PRO A 113 3.03 7.96 -5.52
N GLU A 114 2.29 7.84 -6.64
CA GLU A 114 0.86 7.49 -6.59
C GLU A 114 0.64 6.08 -6.02
N LEU A 115 1.55 5.16 -6.29
CA LEU A 115 1.46 3.80 -5.77
C LEU A 115 1.53 3.78 -4.23
N ALA A 116 2.33 4.67 -3.64
CA ALA A 116 2.42 4.79 -2.19
C ALA A 116 1.11 5.26 -1.54
N ASN A 117 0.26 6.04 -2.24
CA ASN A 117 -1.02 6.48 -1.69
C ASN A 117 -2.01 5.33 -1.45
N ARG A 118 -1.84 4.20 -2.12
CA ARG A 118 -2.65 3.01 -1.86
C ARG A 118 -2.42 2.42 -0.48
N PHE A 119 -1.34 2.82 0.19
CA PHE A 119 -1.13 2.51 1.60
C PHE A 119 -2.28 3.00 2.48
N PHE A 120 -2.94 4.13 2.15
CA PHE A 120 -4.08 4.65 2.91
C PHE A 120 -5.31 3.73 2.88
N ASP A 121 -5.43 2.82 1.91
CA ASP A 121 -6.44 1.77 1.94
C ASP A 121 -6.27 0.80 3.13
N THR A 122 -5.07 0.74 3.71
CA THR A 122 -4.82 -0.01 4.96
C THR A 122 -5.70 0.48 6.11
N LEU A 123 -6.00 1.79 6.17
CA LEU A 123 -6.89 2.36 7.20
C LEU A 123 -8.33 1.83 7.07
N THR A 124 -8.80 1.65 5.83
CA THR A 124 -10.11 1.03 5.56
C THR A 124 -10.11 -0.45 5.94
N ILE A 125 -9.04 -1.17 5.61
CA ILE A 125 -8.90 -2.60 5.94
C ILE A 125 -8.88 -2.78 7.46
N GLN A 126 -8.04 -2.05 8.19
CA GLN A 126 -7.91 -2.22 9.65
C GLN A 126 -9.21 -1.92 10.38
N LYS A 127 -9.85 -0.75 10.10
CA LYS A 127 -11.10 -0.34 10.75
C LYS A 127 -12.27 -1.24 10.32
N GLY A 128 -12.39 -1.51 9.02
CA GLY A 128 -13.44 -2.32 8.47
C GLY A 128 -13.38 -3.77 8.94
N THR A 129 -12.18 -4.40 8.92
CA THR A 129 -12.00 -5.77 9.42
C THR A 129 -12.37 -5.88 10.90
N SER A 130 -11.92 -4.95 11.73
CA SER A 130 -12.26 -4.93 13.17
C SER A 130 -13.77 -4.80 13.40
N LYS A 131 -14.43 -3.88 12.68
CA LYS A 131 -15.88 -3.71 12.76
C LYS A 131 -16.62 -4.97 12.32
N LEU A 132 -16.22 -5.57 11.20
CA LEU A 132 -16.82 -6.81 10.71
C LEU A 132 -16.64 -7.96 11.71
N LEU A 133 -15.47 -8.11 12.30
CA LEU A 133 -15.21 -9.17 13.28
C LEU A 133 -16.07 -9.03 14.55
N ILE A 134 -16.27 -7.79 15.05
CA ILE A 134 -17.11 -7.55 16.23
C ILE A 134 -18.59 -7.70 15.84
N ASP A 135 -19.06 -6.94 14.84
CA ASP A 135 -20.48 -6.84 14.53
C ASP A 135 -21.02 -8.14 13.95
N PHE A 136 -20.30 -8.81 13.03
CA PHE A 136 -20.78 -10.05 12.43
C PHE A 136 -20.73 -11.23 13.40
N SER A 137 -19.68 -11.33 14.23
CA SER A 137 -19.64 -12.41 15.24
C SER A 137 -20.76 -12.26 16.26
N ALA A 138 -20.97 -11.07 16.80
CA ALA A 138 -22.03 -10.78 17.73
C ALA A 138 -23.41 -11.01 17.11
N ALA A 139 -23.65 -10.47 15.91
CA ALA A 139 -24.93 -10.60 15.22
C ALA A 139 -25.26 -12.05 14.85
N LEU A 140 -24.29 -12.81 14.31
CA LEU A 140 -24.48 -14.22 13.97
C LEU A 140 -24.89 -15.03 15.21
N LEU A 141 -24.20 -14.83 16.33
CA LEU A 141 -24.46 -15.56 17.56
C LEU A 141 -25.79 -15.14 18.20
N GLN A 142 -26.12 -13.84 18.21
CA GLN A 142 -27.42 -13.35 18.67
C GLN A 142 -28.57 -13.90 17.85
N ILE A 143 -28.45 -13.94 16.53
CA ILE A 143 -29.46 -14.58 15.66
C ILE A 143 -29.59 -16.05 16.02
N THR A 144 -28.46 -16.79 16.08
CA THR A 144 -28.48 -18.23 16.35
C THR A 144 -29.10 -18.55 17.70
N PHE A 145 -28.61 -17.93 18.77
CA PHE A 145 -29.11 -18.18 20.12
C PHE A 145 -30.55 -17.65 20.33
N GLY A 146 -30.85 -16.49 19.73
CA GLY A 146 -32.20 -15.92 19.74
C GLY A 146 -33.22 -16.84 19.07
N LEU A 147 -32.91 -17.39 17.90
CA LEU A 147 -33.79 -18.32 17.18
C LEU A 147 -33.93 -19.66 17.92
N ILE A 148 -32.86 -20.18 18.52
CA ILE A 148 -32.94 -21.38 19.36
C ILE A 148 -33.89 -21.15 20.53
N LEU A 149 -33.75 -20.01 21.24
CA LEU A 149 -34.59 -19.72 22.39
C LEU A 149 -36.07 -19.49 21.98
N LEU A 150 -36.31 -18.78 20.86
CA LEU A 150 -37.67 -18.60 20.34
C LEU A 150 -38.34 -19.93 19.96
N SER A 151 -37.58 -20.86 19.39
CA SER A 151 -38.13 -22.19 19.01
C SER A 151 -38.63 -23.00 20.19
N LEU A 152 -38.09 -22.73 21.39
CA LEU A 152 -38.53 -23.40 22.64
C LEU A 152 -39.85 -22.81 23.17
N TYR A 153 -40.27 -21.61 22.75
CA TYR A 153 -41.53 -21.01 23.17
C TYR A 153 -42.71 -21.55 22.40
N HIS A 154 -42.60 -21.60 21.06
CA HIS A 154 -43.68 -22.12 20.22
C HIS A 154 -43.15 -22.56 18.82
N PRO A 155 -43.65 -23.67 18.23
CA PRO A 155 -43.22 -24.16 16.92
C PRO A 155 -43.32 -23.15 15.78
N PHE A 156 -44.23 -22.19 15.88
CA PHE A 156 -44.35 -21.08 14.91
C PHE A 156 -43.02 -20.32 14.70
N PHE A 157 -42.23 -20.13 15.76
CA PHE A 157 -40.95 -19.42 15.66
C PHE A 157 -39.87 -20.19 14.89
N ILE A 158 -40.02 -21.51 14.72
CA ILE A 158 -39.13 -22.30 13.84
C ILE A 158 -39.32 -21.87 12.39
N ILE A 159 -40.59 -21.70 11.92
CA ILE A 159 -40.90 -21.24 10.57
C ILE A 159 -40.35 -19.85 10.35
N PHE A 160 -40.49 -18.96 11.34
CA PHE A 160 -39.89 -17.62 11.32
C PHE A 160 -38.37 -17.67 11.14
N GLY A 161 -37.66 -18.53 11.89
CA GLY A 161 -36.22 -18.68 11.79
C GLY A 161 -35.78 -19.18 10.40
N ILE A 162 -36.49 -20.14 9.82
CA ILE A 162 -36.22 -20.65 8.47
C ILE A 162 -36.40 -19.53 7.42
N LEU A 163 -37.50 -18.77 7.52
CA LEU A 163 -37.78 -17.65 6.63
C LEU A 163 -36.68 -16.56 6.70
N LEU A 164 -36.21 -16.25 7.91
CA LEU A 164 -35.13 -15.29 8.14
C LEU A 164 -33.82 -15.76 7.48
N MET A 165 -33.43 -17.01 7.69
CA MET A 165 -32.22 -17.57 7.11
C MET A 165 -32.29 -17.59 5.57
N PHE A 166 -33.45 -17.89 5.01
CA PHE A 166 -33.69 -17.85 3.58
C PHE A 166 -33.57 -16.44 3.01
N LEU A 167 -34.16 -15.44 3.71
CA LEU A 167 -34.04 -14.03 3.33
C LEU A 167 -32.57 -13.58 3.32
N LEU A 168 -31.83 -13.85 4.41
CA LEU A 168 -30.42 -13.48 4.48
C LEU A 168 -29.62 -14.12 3.33
N TYR A 169 -29.84 -15.41 3.08
CA TYR A 169 -29.19 -16.11 1.95
C TYR A 169 -29.45 -15.42 0.61
N PHE A 170 -30.70 -15.03 0.33
CA PHE A 170 -31.06 -14.33 -0.92
C PHE A 170 -30.42 -12.95 -1.00
N ILE A 171 -30.44 -12.16 0.07
CA ILE A 171 -29.81 -10.85 0.10
C ILE A 171 -28.32 -10.98 -0.22
N PHE A 172 -27.62 -11.90 0.45
CA PHE A 172 -26.20 -12.12 0.19
C PHE A 172 -25.93 -12.59 -1.23
N LYS A 173 -26.67 -13.60 -1.72
CA LYS A 173 -26.46 -14.18 -3.04
C LYS A 173 -26.66 -13.19 -4.17
N PHE A 174 -27.68 -12.36 -4.10
CA PHE A 174 -28.01 -11.39 -5.16
C PHE A 174 -27.25 -10.06 -5.04
N SER A 175 -26.76 -9.72 -3.86
CA SER A 175 -26.09 -8.43 -3.63
C SER A 175 -24.56 -8.50 -3.67
N TYR A 176 -23.96 -9.67 -3.42
CA TYR A 176 -22.50 -9.80 -3.29
C TYR A 176 -21.75 -9.37 -4.55
N THR A 177 -22.05 -9.98 -5.68
CA THR A 177 -21.32 -9.71 -6.94
C THR A 177 -21.54 -8.28 -7.45
N PRO A 178 -22.80 -7.77 -7.57
CA PRO A 178 -23.00 -6.40 -8.01
C PRO A 178 -22.44 -5.36 -7.03
N GLY A 179 -22.52 -5.63 -5.71
CA GLY A 179 -21.99 -4.76 -4.67
C GLY A 179 -20.48 -4.62 -4.77
N LEU A 180 -19.76 -5.73 -4.89
CA LEU A 180 -18.30 -5.72 -5.02
C LEU A 180 -17.85 -5.06 -6.34
N GLU A 181 -18.48 -5.40 -7.47
CA GLU A 181 -18.12 -4.79 -8.75
C GLU A 181 -18.35 -3.28 -8.77
N SER A 182 -19.46 -2.81 -8.20
CA SER A 182 -19.76 -1.38 -8.14
C SER A 182 -18.77 -0.64 -7.23
N SER A 183 -18.40 -1.21 -6.07
CA SER A 183 -17.39 -0.64 -5.16
C SER A 183 -16.01 -0.59 -5.82
N LEU A 184 -15.59 -1.63 -6.54
CA LEU A 184 -14.33 -1.63 -7.29
C LEU A 184 -14.30 -0.55 -8.38
N LYS A 185 -15.40 -0.34 -9.12
CA LYS A 185 -15.51 0.69 -10.14
C LYS A 185 -15.49 2.09 -9.52
N GLU A 186 -16.26 2.32 -8.45
CA GLU A 186 -16.26 3.56 -7.70
C GLU A 186 -14.83 3.91 -7.23
N SER A 187 -14.15 2.95 -6.59
CA SER A 187 -12.77 3.13 -6.14
C SER A 187 -11.81 3.47 -7.28
N LYS A 188 -11.97 2.85 -8.46
CA LYS A 188 -11.16 3.19 -9.65
C LYS A 188 -11.27 4.67 -10.03
N PHE A 189 -12.48 5.22 -10.02
CA PHE A 189 -12.71 6.63 -10.38
C PHE A 189 -12.29 7.59 -9.27
N LYS A 190 -12.44 7.22 -7.99
CA LYS A 190 -11.87 7.93 -6.85
C LYS A 190 -10.36 8.17 -7.03
N TYR A 191 -9.62 7.11 -7.39
CA TYR A 191 -8.18 7.21 -7.64
C TYR A 191 -7.82 8.04 -8.87
N LYS A 192 -8.66 8.06 -9.92
CA LYS A 192 -8.44 8.97 -11.06
C LYS A 192 -8.54 10.43 -10.67
N VAL A 193 -9.50 10.79 -9.79
CA VAL A 193 -9.61 12.16 -9.26
C VAL A 193 -8.36 12.48 -8.42
N ALA A 194 -7.96 11.58 -7.51
CA ALA A 194 -6.76 11.79 -6.68
C ALA A 194 -5.49 11.96 -7.53
N SER A 195 -5.30 11.14 -8.56
CA SER A 195 -4.18 11.25 -9.50
C SER A 195 -4.17 12.59 -10.24
N TRP A 196 -5.34 13.09 -10.66
CA TRP A 196 -5.44 14.41 -11.29
C TRP A 196 -5.07 15.54 -10.31
N LEU A 197 -5.52 15.49 -9.07
CA LEU A 197 -5.15 16.47 -8.04
C LEU A 197 -3.65 16.46 -7.76
N GLN A 198 -3.00 15.30 -7.78
CA GLN A 198 -1.54 15.20 -7.66
C GLN A 198 -0.81 15.83 -8.86
N GLU A 199 -1.33 15.63 -10.09
CA GLU A 199 -0.79 16.28 -11.27
C GLU A 199 -0.88 17.80 -11.17
N LEU A 200 -2.02 18.33 -10.68
CA LEU A 200 -2.17 19.77 -10.43
C LEU A 200 -1.18 20.28 -9.38
N ALA A 201 -1.00 19.54 -8.29
CA ALA A 201 -0.06 19.90 -7.22
C ALA A 201 1.39 19.89 -7.73
N ARG A 202 1.77 18.87 -8.50
CA ARG A 202 3.11 18.74 -9.09
C ARG A 202 3.42 19.89 -10.06
N ASN A 203 2.44 20.28 -10.86
CA ASN A 203 2.58 21.29 -11.91
C ASN A 203 1.94 22.62 -11.52
N SER A 204 1.81 22.93 -10.22
CA SER A 204 1.04 24.08 -9.70
C SER A 204 1.41 25.41 -10.36
N ASN A 205 2.70 25.64 -10.64
CA ASN A 205 3.16 26.88 -11.28
C ASN A 205 2.64 27.03 -12.72
N SER A 206 2.51 25.94 -13.47
CA SER A 206 1.97 25.96 -14.83
C SER A 206 0.48 26.29 -14.85
N PHE A 207 -0.25 25.84 -13.83
CA PHE A 207 -1.70 26.06 -13.71
C PHE A 207 -2.10 27.41 -13.10
N LYS A 208 -1.14 28.29 -12.76
CA LYS A 208 -1.42 29.66 -12.27
C LYS A 208 -1.94 30.61 -13.35
N ARG A 209 -1.81 30.26 -14.62
CA ARG A 209 -2.35 31.07 -15.72
C ARG A 209 -3.85 30.83 -15.85
N GLU A 210 -4.63 31.88 -16.10
CA GLU A 210 -6.09 31.87 -16.10
C GLU A 210 -6.69 30.79 -17.02
N ASN A 211 -6.27 30.72 -18.27
CA ASN A 211 -6.76 29.71 -19.22
C ASN A 211 -6.45 28.25 -18.80
N TYR A 212 -5.34 28.03 -18.07
CA TYR A 212 -4.99 26.69 -17.58
C TYR A 212 -5.78 26.31 -16.33
N HIS A 213 -6.18 27.30 -15.54
CA HIS A 213 -7.05 27.10 -14.38
C HIS A 213 -8.43 26.61 -14.81
N GLU A 214 -9.03 27.21 -15.83
CA GLU A 214 -10.32 26.77 -16.39
C GLU A 214 -10.21 25.33 -16.93
N PHE A 215 -9.18 25.01 -17.69
CA PHE A 215 -8.93 23.63 -18.14
C PHE A 215 -8.83 22.64 -16.98
N ALA A 216 -8.13 23.02 -15.89
CA ALA A 216 -7.97 22.17 -14.72
C ALA A 216 -9.31 21.84 -14.05
N LEU A 217 -10.21 22.84 -13.94
CA LEU A 217 -11.56 22.67 -13.38
C LEU A 217 -12.45 21.85 -14.29
N ILE A 218 -12.47 22.08 -15.59
CA ILE A 218 -13.26 21.30 -16.56
C ILE A 218 -12.88 19.83 -16.53
N LYS A 219 -11.56 19.55 -16.53
CA LYS A 219 -11.07 18.18 -16.44
C LYS A 219 -11.42 17.51 -15.11
N ASN A 220 -11.31 18.25 -13.99
CA ASN A 220 -11.71 17.76 -12.67
C ASN A 220 -13.20 17.46 -12.62
N ASP A 221 -14.04 18.35 -13.15
CA ASP A 221 -15.51 18.19 -13.18
C ASP A 221 -15.89 16.87 -13.89
N LYS A 222 -15.30 16.62 -15.06
CA LYS A 222 -15.54 15.37 -15.80
C LYS A 222 -15.17 14.12 -14.98
N LEU A 223 -14.02 14.14 -14.29
CA LEU A 223 -13.57 13.02 -13.46
C LEU A 223 -14.47 12.82 -12.23
N VAL A 224 -14.93 13.92 -11.63
CA VAL A 224 -15.87 13.91 -10.50
C VAL A 224 -17.24 13.40 -10.95
N GLN A 225 -17.75 13.83 -12.11
CA GLN A 225 -19.01 13.32 -12.66
C GLN A 225 -18.93 11.78 -12.89
N ASP A 226 -17.83 11.29 -13.45
CA ASP A 226 -17.61 9.86 -13.60
C ASP A 226 -17.64 9.13 -12.25
N TYR A 227 -16.96 9.68 -11.22
CA TYR A 227 -17.00 9.15 -9.86
C TYR A 227 -18.42 9.11 -9.29
N LEU A 228 -19.16 10.22 -9.37
CA LEU A 228 -20.53 10.33 -8.86
C LEU A 228 -21.48 9.34 -9.54
N ASN A 229 -21.34 9.13 -10.85
CA ASN A 229 -22.11 8.12 -11.58
C ASN A 229 -21.92 6.70 -11.04
N TYR A 230 -20.68 6.33 -10.70
CA TYR A 230 -20.40 5.00 -10.13
C TYR A 230 -20.75 4.91 -8.65
N ARG A 231 -20.63 6.01 -7.88
CA ARG A 231 -21.09 6.11 -6.50
C ARG A 231 -22.62 5.94 -6.42
N GLU A 232 -23.37 6.59 -7.30
CA GLU A 232 -24.83 6.44 -7.36
C GLU A 232 -25.24 4.99 -7.72
N LYS A 233 -24.54 4.34 -8.65
CA LYS A 233 -24.78 2.92 -8.97
C LYS A 233 -24.53 2.03 -7.75
N HIS A 234 -23.46 2.27 -7.00
CA HIS A 234 -23.17 1.54 -5.78
C HIS A 234 -24.23 1.80 -4.70
N PHE A 235 -24.59 3.06 -4.47
CA PHE A 235 -25.62 3.46 -3.52
C PHE A 235 -26.98 2.82 -3.83
N ASN A 236 -27.36 2.69 -5.10
CA ASN A 236 -28.61 2.04 -5.50
C ASN A 236 -28.69 0.56 -5.08
N ILE A 237 -27.55 -0.13 -5.00
CA ILE A 237 -27.50 -1.51 -4.49
C ILE A 237 -27.74 -1.51 -2.98
N ILE A 238 -27.04 -0.64 -2.24
CA ILE A 238 -27.22 -0.49 -0.79
C ILE A 238 -28.65 -0.09 -0.46
N ARG A 239 -29.22 0.85 -1.21
CA ARG A 239 -30.63 1.28 -1.05
C ARG A 239 -31.62 0.12 -1.21
N LYS A 240 -31.42 -0.76 -2.21
CA LYS A 240 -32.25 -1.95 -2.40
C LYS A 240 -32.17 -2.89 -1.19
N GLN A 241 -30.97 -3.15 -0.68
CA GLN A 241 -30.76 -3.95 0.53
C GLN A 241 -31.48 -3.36 1.73
N PHE A 242 -31.41 -2.03 1.89
CA PHE A 242 -32.06 -1.34 2.99
C PHE A 242 -33.60 -1.37 2.90
N ILE A 243 -34.17 -1.23 1.70
CA ILE A 243 -35.62 -1.40 1.47
C ILE A 243 -36.06 -2.81 1.83
N GLN A 244 -35.31 -3.84 1.43
CA GLN A 244 -35.59 -5.23 1.78
C GLN A 244 -35.57 -5.45 3.31
N LEU A 245 -34.61 -4.84 4.01
CA LEU A 245 -34.52 -4.88 5.46
C LEU A 245 -35.74 -4.23 6.12
N ILE A 246 -36.12 -3.01 5.69
CA ILE A 246 -37.31 -2.31 6.24
C ILE A 246 -38.57 -3.13 6.02
N SER A 247 -38.76 -3.65 4.80
CA SER A 247 -39.92 -4.50 4.49
C SER A 247 -39.98 -5.72 5.39
N PHE A 248 -38.84 -6.36 5.60
CA PHE A 248 -38.73 -7.49 6.52
C PHE A 248 -39.09 -7.10 7.95
N LYS A 249 -38.52 -6.00 8.49
CA LYS A 249 -38.86 -5.50 9.83
C LYS A 249 -40.36 -5.29 10.01
N VAL A 250 -41.00 -4.62 9.07
CA VAL A 250 -42.45 -4.36 9.11
C VAL A 250 -43.25 -5.65 9.13
N ILE A 251 -42.95 -6.58 8.21
CA ILE A 251 -43.66 -7.86 8.12
C ILE A 251 -43.52 -8.66 9.42
N ILE A 252 -42.29 -8.76 9.94
CA ILE A 252 -42.03 -9.53 11.16
C ILE A 252 -42.70 -8.92 12.37
N THR A 253 -42.59 -7.60 12.55
CA THR A 253 -43.23 -6.93 13.68
C THR A 253 -44.76 -7.10 13.63
N ALA A 254 -45.39 -6.91 12.45
CA ALA A 254 -46.81 -7.16 12.28
C ALA A 254 -47.19 -8.61 12.58
N SER A 255 -46.42 -9.58 12.04
CA SER A 255 -46.69 -11.00 12.29
C SER A 255 -46.57 -11.37 13.76
N LEU A 256 -45.54 -10.84 14.46
CA LEU A 256 -45.34 -11.08 15.88
C LEU A 256 -46.53 -10.57 16.72
N LEU A 257 -46.95 -9.32 16.50
CA LEU A 257 -48.05 -8.72 17.25
C LEU A 257 -49.37 -9.43 17.00
N LEU A 258 -49.67 -9.81 15.73
CA LEU A 258 -50.90 -10.53 15.38
C LEU A 258 -50.88 -11.98 15.92
N ILE A 259 -49.87 -12.74 15.60
CA ILE A 259 -49.81 -14.17 15.94
C ILE A 259 -49.49 -14.34 17.41
N GLY A 260 -48.51 -13.60 17.94
CA GLY A 260 -48.18 -13.64 19.35
C GLY A 260 -49.35 -13.23 20.25
N GLY A 261 -50.05 -12.15 19.88
CA GLY A 261 -51.28 -11.76 20.57
C GLY A 261 -52.38 -12.84 20.51
N PHE A 262 -52.59 -13.48 19.36
CA PHE A 262 -53.51 -14.60 19.21
C PHE A 262 -53.15 -15.80 20.10
N LEU A 263 -51.85 -16.16 20.17
CA LEU A 263 -51.35 -17.26 21.02
C LEU A 263 -51.58 -16.95 22.52
N VAL A 264 -51.42 -15.70 22.94
CA VAL A 264 -51.69 -15.29 24.32
C VAL A 264 -53.19 -15.35 24.61
N LEU A 265 -54.05 -14.86 23.71
CA LEU A 265 -55.51 -14.91 23.91
C LEU A 265 -56.06 -16.34 23.96
N ASN A 266 -55.39 -17.29 23.25
CA ASN A 266 -55.78 -18.68 23.27
C ASN A 266 -55.04 -19.52 24.38
N GLU A 267 -54.42 -18.83 25.34
CA GLU A 267 -53.69 -19.44 26.48
C GLU A 267 -52.55 -20.41 26.10
N GLN A 268 -52.08 -20.36 24.82
CA GLN A 268 -50.95 -21.14 24.35
C GLN A 268 -49.59 -20.52 24.74
N MET A 269 -49.59 -19.27 25.15
CA MET A 269 -48.45 -18.50 25.67
C MET A 269 -48.87 -17.63 26.85
N ASN A 270 -48.02 -17.54 27.88
CA ASN A 270 -48.24 -16.56 28.93
C ASN A 270 -47.70 -15.15 28.54
N ILE A 271 -48.16 -14.08 29.22
CA ILE A 271 -47.75 -12.72 28.92
C ILE A 271 -46.25 -12.50 29.07
N GLY A 272 -45.62 -13.16 30.08
CA GLY A 272 -44.14 -13.11 30.25
C GLY A 272 -43.38 -13.69 29.07
N GLN A 273 -43.85 -14.83 28.54
CA GLN A 273 -43.28 -15.45 27.33
C GLN A 273 -43.44 -14.58 26.09
N PHE A 274 -44.61 -13.94 25.93
CA PHE A 274 -44.87 -13.02 24.82
C PHE A 274 -43.93 -11.82 24.84
N VAL A 275 -43.77 -11.16 26.00
CA VAL A 275 -42.85 -10.01 26.12
C VAL A 275 -41.40 -10.45 25.92
N ALA A 276 -40.98 -11.62 26.41
CA ALA A 276 -39.63 -12.16 26.18
C ALA A 276 -39.43 -12.45 24.69
N ALA A 277 -40.38 -13.05 24.00
CA ALA A 277 -40.32 -13.32 22.57
C ALA A 277 -40.19 -12.00 21.76
N GLU A 278 -40.92 -10.96 22.15
CA GLU A 278 -40.83 -9.62 21.52
C GLU A 278 -39.41 -9.06 21.67
N ILE A 279 -38.83 -9.11 22.88
CA ILE A 279 -37.46 -8.63 23.12
C ILE A 279 -36.45 -9.40 22.29
N ILE A 280 -36.57 -10.73 22.20
CA ILE A 280 -35.67 -11.58 21.44
C ILE A 280 -35.78 -11.28 19.94
N ILE A 281 -36.98 -11.11 19.41
CA ILE A 281 -37.21 -10.78 18.00
C ILE A 281 -36.61 -9.42 17.68
N LEU A 282 -36.77 -8.40 18.53
CA LEU A 282 -36.13 -7.10 18.37
C LEU A 282 -34.61 -7.22 18.36
N LEU A 283 -34.00 -8.03 19.23
CA LEU A 283 -32.57 -8.30 19.22
C LEU A 283 -32.13 -8.99 17.92
N VAL A 284 -32.89 -9.96 17.43
CA VAL A 284 -32.61 -10.64 16.16
C VAL A 284 -32.72 -9.67 14.98
N ILE A 285 -33.75 -8.83 14.92
CA ILE A 285 -33.93 -7.81 13.89
C ILE A 285 -32.75 -6.82 13.88
N ASN A 286 -32.34 -6.33 15.05
CA ASN A 286 -31.18 -5.44 15.17
C ASN A 286 -29.87 -6.11 14.72
N SER A 287 -29.73 -7.42 14.98
CA SER A 287 -28.58 -8.20 14.52
C SER A 287 -28.58 -8.38 13.00
N VAL A 288 -29.74 -8.63 12.39
CA VAL A 288 -29.90 -8.68 10.93
C VAL A 288 -29.55 -7.33 10.31
N GLU A 289 -30.00 -6.24 10.90
CA GLU A 289 -29.67 -4.88 10.47
C GLU A 289 -28.15 -4.63 10.49
N LYS A 290 -27.46 -5.00 11.56
CA LYS A 290 -25.99 -4.90 11.64
C LYS A 290 -25.29 -5.67 10.51
N ILE A 291 -25.78 -6.88 10.19
CA ILE A 291 -25.21 -7.67 9.09
C ILE A 291 -25.44 -6.98 7.74
N ILE A 292 -26.63 -6.48 7.45
CA ILE A 292 -26.97 -5.86 6.17
C ILE A 292 -26.22 -4.54 6.00
N LEU A 293 -26.19 -3.68 7.02
CA LEU A 293 -25.42 -2.43 6.99
C LEU A 293 -23.91 -2.68 6.95
N GLY A 294 -23.46 -3.79 7.52
CA GLY A 294 -22.08 -4.24 7.47
C GLY A 294 -21.61 -4.64 6.07
N LEU A 295 -22.53 -4.94 5.13
CA LEU A 295 -22.18 -5.29 3.74
C LEU A 295 -21.42 -4.18 3.02
N GLU A 296 -21.80 -2.91 3.21
CA GLU A 296 -21.04 -1.77 2.66
C GLU A 296 -19.59 -1.80 3.16
N THR A 297 -19.38 -1.93 4.48
CA THR A 297 -18.05 -2.07 5.06
C THR A 297 -17.29 -3.28 4.49
N PHE A 298 -17.99 -4.38 4.25
CA PHE A 298 -17.41 -5.58 3.67
C PHE A 298 -16.93 -5.34 2.22
N TYR A 299 -17.72 -4.67 1.37
CA TYR A 299 -17.30 -4.30 0.03
C TYR A 299 -16.11 -3.36 0.04
N ASP A 300 -16.09 -2.37 0.93
CA ASP A 300 -14.98 -1.42 1.09
C ASP A 300 -13.69 -2.13 1.50
N VAL A 301 -13.76 -3.06 2.44
CA VAL A 301 -12.61 -3.87 2.86
C VAL A 301 -12.09 -4.72 1.69
N LEU A 302 -12.97 -5.42 0.96
CA LEU A 302 -12.56 -6.24 -0.19
C LEU A 302 -11.94 -5.39 -1.30
N THR A 303 -12.51 -4.22 -1.57
CA THR A 303 -11.99 -3.27 -2.56
C THR A 303 -10.62 -2.73 -2.16
N SER A 304 -10.45 -2.36 -0.89
CA SER A 304 -9.16 -1.88 -0.36
C SER A 304 -8.09 -2.96 -0.37
N ILE A 305 -8.45 -4.21 -0.03
CA ILE A 305 -7.54 -5.36 -0.13
C ILE A 305 -7.12 -5.60 -1.58
N GLU A 306 -8.03 -5.46 -2.55
CA GLU A 306 -7.68 -5.59 -3.97
C GLU A 306 -6.73 -4.48 -4.41
N LYS A 307 -6.91 -3.24 -3.94
CA LYS A 307 -6.01 -2.12 -4.24
C LYS A 307 -4.61 -2.32 -3.67
N ILE A 308 -4.50 -2.76 -2.43
CA ILE A 308 -3.20 -3.15 -1.84
C ILE A 308 -2.63 -4.34 -2.59
N GLY A 309 -3.48 -5.33 -2.93
CA GLY A 309 -3.10 -6.49 -3.71
C GLY A 309 -2.44 -6.16 -5.04
N GLN A 310 -2.89 -5.12 -5.72
CA GLN A 310 -2.26 -4.65 -6.97
C GLN A 310 -0.81 -4.20 -6.78
N ILE A 311 -0.44 -3.73 -5.58
CA ILE A 311 0.93 -3.37 -5.23
C ILE A 311 1.73 -4.60 -4.77
N THR A 312 1.14 -5.40 -3.91
CA THR A 312 1.83 -6.59 -3.36
C THR A 312 2.01 -7.72 -4.37
N ASP A 313 1.26 -7.72 -5.46
CA ASP A 313 1.41 -8.68 -6.57
C ASP A 313 2.43 -8.23 -7.62
N MET A 314 2.89 -6.96 -7.61
CA MET A 314 3.94 -6.51 -8.51
C MET A 314 5.20 -7.35 -8.30
N GLU A 315 5.82 -7.74 -9.40
CA GLU A 315 7.05 -8.50 -9.34
C GLU A 315 8.17 -7.65 -8.74
N ILE A 316 8.82 -8.22 -7.74
CA ILE A 316 10.03 -7.65 -7.15
C ILE A 316 11.27 -8.37 -7.68
N GLU A 317 12.39 -7.69 -7.60
CA GLU A 317 13.68 -8.33 -7.85
C GLU A 317 13.91 -9.42 -6.82
N GLN A 318 14.27 -10.62 -7.31
CA GLN A 318 14.58 -11.74 -6.43
C GLN A 318 15.97 -11.56 -5.83
N GLU A 319 16.07 -11.69 -4.52
CA GLU A 319 17.36 -11.87 -3.87
C GLU A 319 17.82 -13.31 -4.19
N THR A 320 18.71 -13.45 -5.15
CA THR A 320 19.37 -14.74 -5.39
C THR A 320 20.30 -14.97 -4.20
N TYR A 321 19.93 -15.90 -3.31
CA TYR A 321 20.81 -16.36 -2.24
C TYR A 321 21.94 -17.20 -2.87
N VAL A 322 22.92 -16.56 -3.46
CA VAL A 322 24.19 -17.19 -3.74
C VAL A 322 24.94 -17.18 -2.41
N ASN A 323 25.24 -18.35 -1.88
CA ASN A 323 25.96 -18.54 -0.61
C ASN A 323 27.43 -18.04 -0.63
N GLN A 324 27.78 -17.19 -1.57
CA GLN A 324 29.10 -16.57 -1.64
C GLN A 324 28.95 -15.08 -1.40
N THR A 325 29.47 -14.62 -0.28
CA THR A 325 29.94 -13.25 -0.08
C THR A 325 31.11 -13.04 -1.05
N GLU A 326 30.83 -12.97 -2.35
CA GLU A 326 31.82 -12.57 -3.32
C GLU A 326 32.13 -11.09 -3.11
N CYS A 327 33.18 -10.82 -2.35
CA CYS A 327 33.83 -9.53 -2.39
C CYS A 327 34.42 -9.37 -3.79
N TYR A 328 33.72 -8.63 -4.66
CA TYR A 328 34.29 -8.25 -5.96
C TYR A 328 35.52 -7.37 -5.73
N ASN A 329 36.69 -7.96 -5.73
CA ASN A 329 37.96 -7.22 -5.62
C ASN A 329 38.22 -6.40 -6.89
N SER A 330 37.78 -6.91 -8.04
CA SER A 330 37.81 -6.26 -9.36
C SER A 330 36.47 -6.49 -10.05
N ILE A 331 36.04 -5.55 -10.86
CA ILE A 331 34.82 -5.68 -11.67
C ILE A 331 35.17 -5.31 -13.11
N SER A 332 34.99 -6.27 -14.01
CA SER A 332 34.91 -6.07 -15.45
C SER A 332 33.48 -6.31 -15.90
N LEU A 333 33.06 -5.61 -16.94
CA LEU A 333 31.74 -5.76 -17.53
C LEU A 333 31.84 -6.11 -18.99
N GLU A 334 31.02 -7.05 -19.45
CA GLU A 334 30.90 -7.37 -20.86
C GLU A 334 29.42 -7.35 -21.26
N ALA A 335 29.13 -6.62 -22.31
CA ALA A 335 27.84 -6.60 -22.99
C ALA A 335 27.99 -7.36 -24.30
N ASP A 336 27.25 -8.44 -24.47
CA ASP A 336 27.25 -9.27 -25.67
C ASP A 336 25.89 -9.20 -26.37
N ASN A 337 25.90 -8.63 -27.56
CA ASN A 337 24.74 -8.48 -28.45
C ASN A 337 23.49 -7.91 -27.75
N ILE A 338 23.68 -6.89 -26.89
CA ILE A 338 22.58 -6.29 -26.13
C ILE A 338 21.63 -5.54 -27.05
N CYS A 339 20.35 -5.93 -26.99
CA CYS A 339 19.23 -5.14 -27.51
C CYS A 339 18.28 -4.79 -26.38
N PHE A 340 17.70 -3.61 -26.45
CA PHE A 340 16.72 -3.15 -25.46
C PHE A 340 15.62 -2.30 -26.11
N HIS A 341 14.37 -2.61 -25.78
CA HIS A 341 13.20 -1.77 -26.01
C HIS A 341 12.41 -1.58 -24.72
N PHE A 342 11.68 -0.46 -24.63
CA PHE A 342 10.78 -0.23 -23.50
C PHE A 342 9.54 -1.12 -23.58
N PRO A 343 8.86 -1.43 -22.43
CA PRO A 343 7.74 -2.36 -22.38
C PRO A 343 6.53 -2.01 -23.27
N ASP A 344 6.34 -0.73 -23.62
CA ASP A 344 5.25 -0.22 -24.44
C ASP A 344 5.66 0.04 -25.91
N SER A 345 6.87 -0.32 -26.30
CA SER A 345 7.42 -0.14 -27.65
C SER A 345 8.07 -1.42 -28.15
N ASN A 346 7.92 -1.67 -29.45
CA ASN A 346 8.64 -2.73 -30.16
C ASN A 346 9.92 -2.21 -30.84
N GLU A 347 10.16 -0.89 -30.79
CA GLU A 347 11.36 -0.29 -31.39
C GLU A 347 12.53 -0.37 -30.42
N ASN A 348 13.66 -0.89 -30.91
CA ASN A 348 14.86 -0.99 -30.12
C ASN A 348 15.47 0.40 -29.88
N VAL A 349 15.70 0.72 -28.61
CA VAL A 349 16.45 1.92 -28.19
C VAL A 349 17.96 1.65 -28.22
N LEU A 350 18.35 0.40 -27.99
CA LEU A 350 19.71 -0.09 -28.16
C LEU A 350 19.67 -1.36 -29.01
N GLU A 351 20.59 -1.46 -29.95
CA GLU A 351 20.63 -2.55 -30.92
C GLU A 351 22.08 -3.07 -31.11
N ASN A 352 22.28 -4.35 -30.85
CA ASN A 352 23.53 -5.07 -31.04
C ASN A 352 24.74 -4.38 -30.35
N ILE A 353 24.56 -3.97 -29.09
CA ILE A 353 25.63 -3.37 -28.30
C ILE A 353 26.60 -4.47 -27.86
N ASN A 354 27.86 -4.34 -28.31
CA ASN A 354 28.98 -5.15 -27.88
C ASN A 354 30.01 -4.22 -27.23
N LEU A 355 30.30 -4.45 -25.94
CA LEU A 355 31.15 -3.56 -25.17
C LEU A 355 31.78 -4.29 -24.00
N THR A 356 33.09 -4.20 -23.89
CA THR A 356 33.85 -4.66 -22.73
C THR A 356 34.41 -3.48 -21.97
N ILE A 357 34.26 -3.44 -20.66
CA ILE A 357 34.76 -2.41 -19.75
C ILE A 357 35.69 -3.07 -18.75
N GLU A 358 36.95 -2.68 -18.81
CA GLU A 358 37.98 -3.16 -17.90
C GLU A 358 38.08 -2.34 -16.63
N GLN A 359 38.60 -2.94 -15.57
CA GLN A 359 38.81 -2.23 -14.30
C GLN A 359 39.71 -1.02 -14.47
N GLY A 360 39.29 0.12 -13.90
CA GLY A 360 40.10 1.35 -13.88
C GLY A 360 39.97 2.21 -15.14
N GLU A 361 39.30 1.74 -16.21
CA GLU A 361 39.06 2.56 -17.40
C GLU A 361 38.24 3.82 -17.06
N LYS A 362 38.55 4.91 -17.77
CA LYS A 362 37.82 6.20 -17.68
C LYS A 362 37.13 6.44 -19.02
N ILE A 363 35.86 6.05 -19.12
CA ILE A 363 35.11 5.98 -20.38
C ILE A 363 34.17 7.20 -20.47
N CYS A 364 34.22 7.89 -21.60
CA CYS A 364 33.24 8.89 -21.98
C CYS A 364 32.30 8.32 -23.04
N ILE A 365 31.01 8.21 -22.73
CA ILE A 365 29.96 7.85 -23.69
C ILE A 365 29.37 9.15 -24.26
N ASP A 366 29.49 9.33 -25.56
CA ASP A 366 28.99 10.49 -26.26
C ASP A 366 27.95 10.12 -27.31
N GLY A 367 27.27 11.10 -27.86
CA GLY A 367 26.22 10.94 -28.87
C GLY A 367 25.10 11.95 -28.71
N ASP A 368 24.19 11.98 -29.64
CA ASP A 368 23.05 12.91 -29.62
C ASP A 368 22.02 12.61 -28.53
N ASN A 369 21.13 13.58 -28.26
CA ASN A 369 20.01 13.36 -27.37
C ASN A 369 19.10 12.27 -27.97
N GLY A 370 18.69 11.31 -27.16
CA GLY A 370 17.90 10.16 -27.62
C GLY A 370 18.72 9.01 -28.23
N SER A 371 20.05 9.10 -28.33
CA SER A 371 20.88 8.01 -28.91
C SER A 371 20.96 6.73 -28.06
N GLY A 372 20.44 6.71 -26.83
CA GLY A 372 20.43 5.53 -25.95
C GLY A 372 21.46 5.54 -24.80
N LYS A 373 22.24 6.62 -24.61
CA LYS A 373 23.27 6.71 -23.55
C LYS A 373 22.76 6.42 -22.14
N THR A 374 21.66 7.07 -21.74
CA THR A 374 21.02 6.84 -20.43
C THR A 374 20.58 5.39 -20.25
N THR A 375 20.03 4.82 -21.32
CA THR A 375 19.57 3.44 -21.34
C THR A 375 20.75 2.48 -21.18
N LEU A 376 21.86 2.73 -21.86
CA LEU A 376 23.08 1.92 -21.71
C LEU A 376 23.63 2.00 -20.28
N ILE A 377 23.75 3.19 -19.69
CA ILE A 377 24.16 3.35 -18.29
C ILE A 377 23.25 2.55 -17.34
N ARG A 378 21.93 2.64 -17.51
CA ARG A 378 20.98 1.89 -16.65
C ARG A 378 21.10 0.38 -16.82
N LEU A 379 21.37 -0.10 -18.02
CA LEU A 379 21.64 -1.52 -18.28
C LEU A 379 22.93 -1.97 -17.59
N LEU A 380 24.04 -1.25 -17.78
CA LEU A 380 25.32 -1.56 -17.16
C LEU A 380 25.26 -1.49 -15.63
N ALA A 381 24.50 -0.54 -15.08
CA ALA A 381 24.27 -0.44 -13.64
C ALA A 381 23.28 -1.51 -13.10
N GLY A 382 22.73 -2.37 -13.96
CA GLY A 382 21.76 -3.40 -13.56
C GLY A 382 20.42 -2.86 -13.06
N ILE A 383 20.06 -1.62 -13.39
CA ILE A 383 18.76 -0.99 -13.04
C ILE A 383 17.65 -1.54 -13.95
N ILE A 384 17.98 -1.77 -15.22
CA ILE A 384 17.11 -2.39 -16.20
C ILE A 384 17.79 -3.62 -16.79
N GLN A 385 17.01 -4.55 -17.32
CA GLN A 385 17.55 -5.77 -17.93
C GLN A 385 17.42 -5.72 -19.46
N PRO A 386 18.37 -6.28 -20.21
CA PRO A 386 18.29 -6.33 -21.67
C PRO A 386 17.10 -7.17 -22.13
N THR A 387 16.53 -6.82 -23.28
CA THR A 387 15.49 -7.63 -23.95
C THR A 387 16.10 -8.85 -24.61
N TYR A 388 17.25 -8.65 -25.28
CA TYR A 388 18.05 -9.72 -25.89
C TYR A 388 19.53 -9.50 -25.58
N GLY A 389 20.33 -10.56 -25.71
CA GLY A 389 21.75 -10.56 -25.39
C GLY A 389 21.99 -10.85 -23.92
N ALA A 390 23.25 -10.71 -23.50
CA ALA A 390 23.67 -10.99 -22.13
C ALA A 390 24.65 -9.93 -21.62
N LEU A 391 24.53 -9.62 -20.33
CA LEU A 391 25.49 -8.83 -19.56
C LEU A 391 26.23 -9.78 -18.62
N TYR A 392 27.55 -9.62 -18.56
CA TYR A 392 28.44 -10.40 -17.72
C TYR A 392 29.19 -9.47 -16.76
N ILE A 393 29.47 -9.98 -15.57
CA ILE A 393 30.35 -9.41 -14.57
C ILE A 393 31.39 -10.47 -14.26
N ASN A 394 32.67 -10.21 -14.56
CA ASN A 394 33.75 -11.14 -14.32
C ASN A 394 33.40 -12.57 -14.83
N ASP A 395 32.92 -12.69 -16.06
CA ASP A 395 32.50 -13.93 -16.73
C ASP A 395 31.15 -14.53 -16.27
N ASP A 396 30.54 -14.02 -15.20
CA ASP A 396 29.22 -14.45 -14.73
C ASP A 396 28.09 -13.60 -15.32
N THR A 397 27.02 -14.26 -15.78
CA THR A 397 25.85 -13.55 -16.33
C THR A 397 25.07 -12.83 -15.24
N PHE A 398 24.53 -11.65 -15.53
CA PHE A 398 23.60 -10.91 -14.63
C PHE A 398 22.43 -11.75 -14.11
N ARG A 399 22.02 -12.80 -14.84
CA ARG A 399 20.94 -13.70 -14.43
C ARG A 399 21.33 -14.64 -13.29
N LYS A 400 22.63 -14.91 -13.11
CA LYS A 400 23.16 -15.83 -12.09
C LYS A 400 23.62 -15.11 -10.82
N ILE A 401 23.91 -13.83 -10.89
CA ILE A 401 24.42 -13.05 -9.77
C ILE A 401 23.30 -12.40 -8.95
N ASN A 402 23.62 -12.03 -7.71
CA ASN A 402 22.79 -11.18 -6.90
C ASN A 402 22.99 -9.71 -7.30
N LEU A 403 22.05 -9.14 -8.06
CA LEU A 403 22.13 -7.74 -8.52
C LEU A 403 22.19 -6.73 -7.37
N ALA A 404 21.62 -7.03 -6.20
CA ALA A 404 21.73 -6.16 -5.03
C ALA A 404 23.16 -6.11 -4.51
N GLN A 405 23.89 -7.23 -4.52
CA GLN A 405 25.32 -7.28 -4.17
C GLN A 405 26.18 -6.52 -5.21
N TYR A 406 25.90 -6.71 -6.50
CA TYR A 406 26.58 -5.94 -7.54
C TYR A 406 26.39 -4.44 -7.32
N ARG A 407 25.13 -4.00 -7.11
CA ARG A 407 24.81 -2.58 -6.89
C ARG A 407 25.43 -2.00 -5.60
N ALA A 408 25.74 -2.83 -4.62
CA ALA A 408 26.48 -2.38 -3.42
C ALA A 408 27.93 -1.96 -3.74
N HIS A 409 28.51 -2.43 -4.87
CA HIS A 409 29.86 -2.10 -5.30
C HIS A 409 29.92 -1.02 -6.39
N ILE A 410 28.80 -0.52 -6.83
CA ILE A 410 28.73 0.55 -7.84
C ILE A 410 28.02 1.77 -7.29
N ALA A 411 28.24 2.91 -7.92
CA ALA A 411 27.39 4.07 -7.76
C ALA A 411 26.87 4.53 -9.12
N CYS A 412 25.61 4.95 -9.17
CA CYS A 412 24.98 5.39 -10.38
C CYS A 412 24.27 6.72 -10.09
N LEU A 413 24.51 7.71 -10.93
CA LEU A 413 23.81 9.01 -10.94
C LEU A 413 23.23 9.22 -12.31
N THR A 414 21.92 9.06 -12.43
CA THR A 414 21.17 9.29 -13.67
C THR A 414 20.33 10.55 -13.59
N GLN A 415 19.92 11.05 -14.74
CA GLN A 415 19.06 12.22 -14.82
C GLN A 415 17.70 11.93 -14.15
N GLY A 416 17.24 12.86 -13.31
CA GLY A 416 15.97 12.73 -12.58
C GLY A 416 16.12 12.28 -11.13
N GLU A 417 17.31 11.92 -10.67
CA GLU A 417 17.53 11.66 -9.24
C GLU A 417 17.41 12.97 -8.43
N THR A 418 16.80 12.84 -7.25
CA THR A 418 16.52 13.96 -6.33
C THR A 418 16.95 13.62 -4.91
N LEU A 419 17.06 14.68 -4.09
CA LEU A 419 17.31 14.54 -2.66
C LEU A 419 16.00 14.21 -1.94
N PHE A 420 16.08 13.37 -0.91
CA PHE A 420 14.93 13.10 -0.05
C PHE A 420 14.88 14.07 1.14
N GLU A 421 13.69 14.22 1.71
CA GLU A 421 13.49 15.00 2.91
C GLU A 421 14.28 14.40 4.09
N GLY A 422 15.16 15.21 4.66
CA GLY A 422 16.06 14.80 5.75
C GLY A 422 17.20 15.79 5.91
N THR A 423 18.25 15.45 6.67
CA THR A 423 19.44 16.30 6.76
C THR A 423 20.38 16.10 5.56
N ILE A 424 21.29 17.05 5.37
CA ILE A 424 22.38 16.90 4.38
C ILE A 424 23.20 15.64 4.71
N ALA A 425 23.52 15.43 5.99
CA ALA A 425 24.24 14.23 6.44
C ALA A 425 23.51 12.94 6.06
N GLN A 426 22.18 12.85 6.29
CA GLN A 426 21.38 11.70 5.91
C GLN A 426 21.40 11.46 4.39
N ASN A 427 21.31 12.53 3.60
CA ASN A 427 21.38 12.45 2.15
C ASN A 427 22.77 12.03 1.62
N LEU A 428 23.85 12.41 2.30
CA LEU A 428 25.21 12.00 1.95
C LEU A 428 25.48 10.54 2.32
N MET A 429 25.18 10.18 3.57
CA MET A 429 25.49 8.84 4.09
C MET A 429 24.58 7.75 3.55
N PHE A 430 23.31 8.05 3.31
CA PHE A 430 22.30 7.15 2.73
C PHE A 430 22.35 5.71 3.31
N GLY A 431 22.59 5.62 4.64
CA GLY A 431 22.68 4.34 5.35
C GLY A 431 24.09 3.74 5.48
N TYR A 432 25.10 4.31 4.84
CA TYR A 432 26.49 3.90 5.04
C TYR A 432 27.04 4.45 6.36
N SER A 433 27.82 3.63 7.08
CA SER A 433 28.64 4.09 8.21
C SER A 433 29.90 4.76 7.69
N VAL A 434 29.97 6.07 7.79
CA VAL A 434 31.03 6.90 7.20
C VAL A 434 31.64 7.78 8.30
N ASN A 435 32.94 7.91 8.34
CA ASN A 435 33.60 8.80 9.29
C ASN A 435 33.64 10.27 8.76
N ASN A 436 33.93 11.21 9.64
CA ASN A 436 33.93 12.64 9.31
C ASN A 436 34.98 13.01 8.25
N ASP A 437 36.13 12.31 8.21
CA ASP A 437 37.19 12.57 7.23
C ASP A 437 36.77 12.15 5.82
N GLU A 438 36.04 11.04 5.71
CA GLU A 438 35.47 10.56 4.45
C GLU A 438 34.40 11.52 3.92
N ILE A 439 33.52 11.99 4.79
CA ILE A 439 32.51 13.02 4.43
C ILE A 439 33.22 14.27 3.93
N LYS A 440 34.20 14.76 4.70
CA LYS A 440 34.97 15.94 4.31
C LYS A 440 35.67 15.76 2.96
N SER A 441 36.33 14.63 2.75
CA SER A 441 36.99 14.31 1.48
C SER A 441 36.02 14.31 0.29
N ALA A 442 34.81 13.77 0.47
CA ALA A 442 33.78 13.77 -0.58
C ALA A 442 33.23 15.17 -0.84
N LEU A 443 33.02 15.99 0.20
CA LEU A 443 32.59 17.38 0.05
C LEU A 443 33.65 18.24 -0.66
N ASP A 444 34.92 18.06 -0.34
CA ASP A 444 36.03 18.74 -1.00
C ASP A 444 36.12 18.33 -2.48
N ALA A 445 35.94 17.04 -2.78
CA ALA A 445 35.94 16.50 -4.15
C ALA A 445 34.90 17.15 -5.06
N VAL A 446 33.71 17.45 -4.53
CA VAL A 446 32.61 18.08 -5.27
C VAL A 446 32.53 19.58 -5.06
N GLN A 447 33.54 20.21 -4.43
CA GLN A 447 33.58 21.65 -4.15
C GLN A 447 32.34 22.15 -3.38
N LEU A 448 31.92 21.40 -2.34
CA LEU A 448 30.73 21.72 -1.53
C LEU A 448 31.07 22.23 -0.12
N THR A 449 32.31 22.05 0.35
CA THR A 449 32.75 22.38 1.71
C THR A 449 32.51 23.84 2.07
N SER A 450 32.76 24.78 1.16
CA SER A 450 32.51 26.20 1.39
C SER A 450 31.02 26.48 1.61
N PHE A 451 30.15 25.87 0.82
CA PHE A 451 28.70 26.01 0.96
C PHE A 451 28.22 25.46 2.31
N ILE A 452 28.66 24.25 2.71
CA ILE A 452 28.27 23.65 4.00
C ILE A 452 28.66 24.56 5.19
N LYS A 453 29.84 25.22 5.12
CA LYS A 453 30.31 26.17 6.16
C LYS A 453 29.44 27.43 6.26
N THR A 454 28.71 27.82 5.21
CA THR A 454 27.78 28.95 5.23
C THR A 454 26.45 28.64 5.90
N LEU A 455 26.14 27.36 6.08
CA LEU A 455 24.88 26.93 6.68
C LEU A 455 24.97 26.96 8.20
N PRO A 456 23.97 27.52 8.92
CA PRO A 456 23.97 27.62 10.38
C PRO A 456 24.12 26.28 11.09
N GLU A 457 23.45 25.23 10.55
CA GLU A 457 23.44 23.87 11.11
C GLU A 457 24.42 22.93 10.36
N GLY A 458 25.20 23.45 9.40
CA GLY A 458 26.14 22.65 8.63
C GLY A 458 25.51 21.44 7.98
N LEU A 459 26.02 20.23 8.29
CA LEU A 459 25.52 18.96 7.77
C LEU A 459 24.14 18.55 8.34
N ASP A 460 23.75 19.09 9.49
CA ASP A 460 22.44 18.82 10.10
C ASP A 460 21.32 19.67 9.51
N THR A 461 21.65 20.57 8.58
CA THR A 461 20.67 21.38 7.84
C THR A 461 19.66 20.49 7.16
N LYS A 462 18.36 20.71 7.45
CA LYS A 462 17.25 19.96 6.85
C LYS A 462 17.03 20.36 5.40
N ILE A 463 16.87 19.36 4.56
CA ILE A 463 16.52 19.49 3.13
C ILE A 463 15.03 19.21 2.97
N HIS A 464 14.31 20.11 2.27
CA HIS A 464 12.93 19.88 1.86
C HIS A 464 12.85 18.83 0.75
N PRO A 465 11.67 18.23 0.51
CA PRO A 465 11.49 17.25 -0.56
C PRO A 465 12.08 17.74 -1.89
N GLU A 466 12.79 16.87 -2.58
CA GLU A 466 13.47 17.12 -3.86
C GLU A 466 14.61 18.17 -3.78
N GLY A 467 14.97 18.65 -2.59
CA GLY A 467 16.02 19.67 -2.42
C GLY A 467 15.64 21.05 -2.94
N LYS A 468 14.34 21.40 -2.96
CA LYS A 468 13.80 22.63 -3.60
C LYS A 468 14.37 23.95 -3.09
N GLN A 469 14.88 23.98 -1.85
CA GLN A 469 15.54 25.17 -1.28
C GLN A 469 17.01 25.34 -1.73
N LEU A 470 17.61 24.32 -2.33
CA LEU A 470 18.99 24.36 -2.80
C LEU A 470 19.06 24.81 -4.26
N SER A 471 20.18 25.43 -4.65
CA SER A 471 20.46 25.59 -6.07
C SER A 471 20.60 24.22 -6.75
N SER A 472 20.24 24.14 -8.03
CA SER A 472 20.39 22.90 -8.79
C SER A 472 21.83 22.38 -8.81
N SER A 473 22.82 23.28 -8.77
CA SER A 473 24.24 22.95 -8.66
C SER A 473 24.57 22.28 -7.32
N ASN A 474 24.14 22.86 -6.18
CA ASN A 474 24.40 22.27 -4.86
C ASN A 474 23.67 20.95 -4.65
N ALA A 475 22.42 20.83 -5.14
CA ALA A 475 21.69 19.56 -5.09
C ALA A 475 22.45 18.46 -5.87
N GLN A 476 22.95 18.77 -7.07
CA GLN A 476 23.71 17.82 -7.88
C GLN A 476 25.05 17.46 -7.26
N LYS A 477 25.73 18.44 -6.62
CA LYS A 477 26.97 18.18 -5.86
C LYS A 477 26.74 17.22 -4.69
N ILE A 478 25.61 17.35 -3.94
CA ILE A 478 25.27 16.42 -2.85
C ILE A 478 25.04 15.01 -3.41
N LEU A 479 24.30 14.87 -4.54
CA LEU A 479 24.09 13.57 -5.17
C LEU A 479 25.41 12.93 -5.63
N LEU A 480 26.32 13.72 -6.21
CA LEU A 480 27.64 13.24 -6.63
C LEU A 480 28.51 12.86 -5.43
N ALA A 481 28.50 13.66 -4.34
CA ALA A 481 29.21 13.33 -3.10
C ALA A 481 28.72 12.02 -2.49
N ARG A 482 27.39 11.74 -2.52
CA ARG A 482 26.79 10.44 -2.14
C ARG A 482 27.41 9.29 -2.93
N CYS A 483 27.57 9.45 -4.25
CA CYS A 483 28.23 8.43 -5.09
C CYS A 483 29.67 8.19 -4.66
N ILE A 484 30.42 9.23 -4.32
CA ILE A 484 31.84 9.11 -3.92
C ILE A 484 31.96 8.45 -2.53
N ILE A 485 31.08 8.82 -1.58
CA ILE A 485 31.07 8.29 -0.21
C ILE A 485 30.85 6.77 -0.19
N SER A 486 30.07 6.23 -1.12
CA SER A 486 29.83 4.78 -1.18
C SER A 486 31.07 3.96 -1.56
N LYS A 487 32.21 4.61 -1.91
CA LYS A 487 33.47 3.99 -2.34
C LYS A 487 33.28 2.93 -3.43
N PRO A 488 32.65 3.28 -4.53
CA PRO A 488 32.27 2.33 -5.55
C PRO A 488 33.48 1.78 -6.30
N ARG A 489 33.37 0.57 -6.85
CA ARG A 489 34.31 0.02 -7.84
C ARG A 489 34.06 0.61 -9.23
N ILE A 490 32.78 0.89 -9.55
CA ILE A 490 32.39 1.53 -10.80
C ILE A 490 31.47 2.70 -10.51
N LEU A 491 31.76 3.84 -11.17
CA LEU A 491 30.92 5.04 -11.18
C LEU A 491 30.23 5.17 -12.54
N PHE A 492 28.91 5.12 -12.55
CA PHE A 492 28.08 5.43 -13.71
C PHE A 492 27.46 6.81 -13.54
N LEU A 493 27.81 7.75 -14.39
CA LEU A 493 27.38 9.14 -14.26
C LEU A 493 26.75 9.65 -15.55
N GLU A 494 25.56 10.26 -15.45
CA GLU A 494 24.91 10.94 -16.56
C GLU A 494 24.90 12.44 -16.30
N ASN A 495 25.56 13.21 -17.17
CA ASN A 495 25.62 14.66 -17.10
C ASN A 495 25.96 15.21 -15.69
N PRO A 496 26.99 14.69 -15.00
CA PRO A 496 27.20 14.97 -13.59
C PRO A 496 27.56 16.41 -13.28
N THR A 497 28.04 17.19 -14.26
CA THR A 497 28.50 18.56 -14.07
C THR A 497 27.72 19.62 -14.87
N ASP A 498 26.65 19.25 -15.56
CA ASP A 498 25.92 20.14 -16.47
C ASP A 498 25.24 21.35 -15.80
N LYS A 499 24.97 21.25 -14.49
CA LYS A 499 24.35 22.33 -13.70
C LYS A 499 25.36 23.17 -12.92
N MET A 500 26.64 23.04 -13.20
CA MET A 500 27.74 23.70 -12.48
C MET A 500 28.46 24.72 -13.38
N ASP A 501 29.09 25.71 -12.77
CA ASP A 501 29.96 26.60 -13.46
C ASP A 501 31.21 25.87 -14.01
N GLU A 502 31.89 26.51 -14.97
CA GLU A 502 32.99 25.89 -15.70
C GLU A 502 34.20 25.55 -14.80
N GLU A 503 34.51 26.42 -13.84
CA GLU A 503 35.62 26.20 -12.90
C GLU A 503 35.36 25.02 -11.98
N THR A 504 34.18 24.99 -11.34
CA THR A 504 33.75 23.89 -10.50
C THR A 504 33.69 22.56 -11.26
N SER A 505 33.09 22.59 -12.47
CA SER A 505 33.01 21.43 -13.36
C SER A 505 34.40 20.86 -13.66
N THR A 506 35.37 21.74 -13.99
CA THR A 506 36.75 21.29 -14.27
C THR A 506 37.38 20.59 -13.08
N LYS A 507 37.34 21.18 -11.89
CA LYS A 507 37.91 20.60 -10.69
C LYS A 507 37.31 19.22 -10.36
N ILE A 508 36.00 19.07 -10.55
CA ILE A 508 35.31 17.78 -10.33
C ILE A 508 35.72 16.75 -11.37
N ILE A 509 35.81 17.15 -12.64
CA ILE A 509 36.24 16.26 -13.72
C ILE A 509 37.67 15.79 -13.46
N ASP A 510 38.60 16.70 -13.14
CA ASP A 510 39.99 16.37 -12.80
C ASP A 510 40.06 15.37 -11.64
N TYR A 511 39.25 15.57 -10.58
CA TYR A 511 39.20 14.66 -9.44
C TYR A 511 38.70 13.25 -9.81
N LEU A 512 37.62 13.16 -10.62
CA LEU A 512 36.98 11.89 -10.97
C LEU A 512 37.78 11.08 -11.98
N THR A 513 38.52 11.76 -12.86
CA THR A 513 39.36 11.14 -13.91
C THR A 513 40.79 10.87 -13.45
N ASP A 514 41.22 11.36 -12.28
CA ASP A 514 42.56 11.14 -11.74
C ASP A 514 42.91 9.65 -11.73
N SER A 515 44.04 9.31 -12.35
CA SER A 515 44.56 7.93 -12.44
C SER A 515 44.85 7.28 -11.08
N LYS A 516 45.04 8.08 -10.02
CA LYS A 516 45.18 7.58 -8.64
C LYS A 516 43.89 7.01 -8.07
N ARG A 517 42.73 7.26 -8.73
CA ARG A 517 41.45 6.73 -8.30
C ARG A 517 41.24 5.31 -8.82
N HIS A 518 40.94 4.40 -7.90
CA HIS A 518 40.81 2.96 -8.20
C HIS A 518 39.50 2.55 -8.89
N TRP A 519 38.51 3.46 -8.99
CA TRP A 519 37.24 3.13 -9.63
C TRP A 519 37.32 3.15 -11.15
N THR A 520 36.53 2.33 -11.80
CA THR A 520 36.18 2.48 -13.21
C THR A 520 35.16 3.59 -13.34
N LEU A 521 35.32 4.48 -14.31
CA LEU A 521 34.41 5.62 -14.53
C LEU A 521 33.74 5.51 -15.88
N VAL A 522 32.42 5.54 -15.93
CA VAL A 522 31.63 5.57 -17.15
C VAL A 522 30.72 6.83 -17.11
N VAL A 523 31.03 7.80 -17.93
CA VAL A 523 30.30 9.08 -17.95
C VAL A 523 29.62 9.27 -19.30
N ALA A 524 28.30 9.46 -19.30
CA ALA A 524 27.56 9.95 -20.47
C ALA A 524 27.45 11.47 -20.37
N SER A 525 28.13 12.22 -21.23
CA SER A 525 28.10 13.69 -21.25
C SER A 525 28.50 14.23 -22.60
N LYS A 526 27.93 15.40 -22.97
CA LYS A 526 28.33 16.17 -24.13
C LYS A 526 29.46 17.17 -23.84
N ASN A 527 29.84 17.35 -22.56
CA ASN A 527 30.90 18.29 -22.20
C ASN A 527 32.26 17.78 -22.74
N PRO A 528 32.95 18.60 -23.61
CA PRO A 528 34.16 18.15 -24.27
C PRO A 528 35.33 17.88 -23.32
N LYS A 529 35.28 18.37 -22.09
CA LYS A 529 36.31 18.11 -21.09
C LYS A 529 36.35 16.63 -20.68
N TRP A 530 35.19 15.96 -20.59
CA TRP A 530 35.13 14.52 -20.32
C TRP A 530 35.82 13.70 -21.42
N ARG A 531 35.67 14.10 -22.71
CA ARG A 531 36.35 13.47 -23.82
C ARG A 531 37.86 13.61 -23.74
N LYS A 532 38.35 14.80 -23.33
CA LYS A 532 39.80 15.08 -23.26
C LYS A 532 40.51 14.35 -22.13
N GLN A 533 39.79 14.05 -21.04
CA GLN A 533 40.38 13.43 -19.84
C GLN A 533 40.05 11.95 -19.70
N GLY A 534 39.11 11.43 -20.49
CA GLY A 534 38.82 10.01 -20.54
C GLY A 534 39.93 9.24 -21.25
N SER A 535 40.14 7.99 -20.88
CA SER A 535 41.07 7.06 -21.55
C SER A 535 40.44 6.38 -22.77
N ARG A 536 39.10 6.49 -22.93
CA ARG A 536 38.33 5.84 -24.00
C ARG A 536 37.07 6.63 -24.31
N ILE A 537 36.74 6.75 -25.57
CA ILE A 537 35.53 7.41 -26.04
C ILE A 537 34.67 6.41 -26.80
N ILE A 538 33.40 6.30 -26.41
CA ILE A 538 32.40 5.50 -27.10
C ILE A 538 31.33 6.44 -27.66
N LEU A 539 31.14 6.42 -28.98
CA LEU A 539 30.11 7.18 -29.64
C LEU A 539 28.89 6.30 -29.91
N ILE A 540 27.71 6.76 -29.45
CA ILE A 540 26.45 6.06 -29.69
C ILE A 540 25.59 6.90 -30.63
N GLU A 541 25.18 6.30 -31.74
CA GLU A 541 24.29 6.88 -32.74
C GLU A 541 23.15 5.91 -33.05
N ASN A 542 21.92 6.38 -33.00
CA ASN A 542 20.72 5.57 -33.28
C ASN A 542 20.70 4.22 -32.57
N GLY A 543 21.10 4.20 -31.30
CA GLY A 543 21.10 2.98 -30.49
C GLY A 543 22.23 1.99 -30.75
N LYS A 544 23.23 2.35 -31.56
CA LYS A 544 24.41 1.50 -31.89
C LYS A 544 25.70 2.19 -31.51
N ILE A 545 26.73 1.41 -31.20
CA ILE A 545 28.08 1.96 -31.05
C ILE A 545 28.63 2.22 -32.46
N SER A 546 28.81 3.50 -32.80
CA SER A 546 29.37 3.91 -34.11
C SER A 546 30.88 3.98 -34.08
N SER A 547 31.49 4.33 -32.96
CA SER A 547 32.94 4.27 -32.77
C SER A 547 33.32 3.98 -31.33
N ASP A 548 34.44 3.31 -31.13
CA ASP A 548 35.03 2.97 -29.85
C ASP A 548 36.56 3.18 -30.00
N SER A 549 37.10 4.18 -29.35
CA SER A 549 38.50 4.59 -29.49
C SER A 549 39.16 4.78 -28.13
N LYS A 550 40.28 4.09 -27.90
CA LYS A 550 41.19 4.35 -26.78
C LYS A 550 42.07 5.54 -27.12
N ILE A 551 42.24 6.46 -26.15
CA ILE A 551 43.04 7.68 -26.31
C ILE A 551 44.47 7.41 -25.78
#